data_72c3c6b5fc80a0feab5df6e08eb30d33
#
_entry.id   72c3c6b5fc80a0feab5df6e08eb30d33
#
_cell.length_a   1.000
_cell.length_b   1.000
_cell.length_c   1.000
_cell.angle_alpha   90.00
_cell.angle_beta   90.00
_cell.angle_gamma   90.00
#
_symmetry.space_group_name_H-M   'P 1'
#
loop_
_entity.id
_entity.type
_entity.pdbx_description
1 polymer ?
#
loop_
_entity_poly.entity_id
_entity_poly.type
_entity_poly.pdbx_seq_one_letter_code
_entity_poly.pdbx_strand_id
1 'polypeptide(L)'
;MKVKEESEKVDLKLNIQKTKIMVSSPITSWQIDGKTMETVRNFILGGSKITADGDCSHEIKRHLLLGRKALTKLDSILKSRDITLPTKVHLVKVIVFPVVMYGCESWTIKKAECWRINAFELWCWVRLLRVPWTARRSNQSILNEISPGCSLEGLMLKLKYFSHMIQRADLLEKSLITGKIEGRRRRGWQRMRW
;
A
#
# COMPACT_ATOMS: atom_id res chain seq x y z
N MET A 1 -7.62 -32.25 -6.00
CA MET A 1 -7.60 -30.84 -5.59
C MET A 1 -6.42 -30.16 -6.24
N LYS A 2 -6.66 -29.39 -7.31
CA LYS A 2 -5.61 -28.89 -8.25
C LYS A 2 -4.41 -28.19 -7.55
N VAL A 3 -4.64 -27.42 -6.49
CA VAL A 3 -3.54 -26.70 -5.79
C VAL A 3 -2.55 -27.67 -5.14
N LYS A 4 -3.03 -28.76 -4.55
CA LYS A 4 -2.17 -29.78 -3.93
C LYS A 4 -1.35 -30.51 -5.01
N GLU A 5 -2.00 -30.97 -6.06
CA GLU A 5 -1.36 -31.66 -7.18
C GLU A 5 -0.28 -30.81 -7.85
N GLU A 6 -0.57 -29.51 -8.08
CA GLU A 6 0.41 -28.63 -8.69
C GLU A 6 1.57 -28.26 -7.73
N SER A 7 1.31 -28.17 -6.42
CA SER A 7 2.37 -27.92 -5.44
C SER A 7 3.30 -29.13 -5.27
N GLU A 8 2.77 -30.35 -5.33
CA GLU A 8 3.56 -31.56 -5.23
C GLU A 8 4.50 -31.76 -6.43
N LYS A 9 4.13 -31.25 -7.62
CA LYS A 9 5.00 -31.29 -8.82
C LYS A 9 6.29 -30.47 -8.66
N VAL A 10 6.32 -29.52 -7.74
CA VAL A 10 7.48 -28.66 -7.44
C VAL A 10 8.04 -28.91 -6.03
N ASP A 11 7.82 -30.11 -5.51
CA ASP A 11 8.27 -30.57 -4.18
C ASP A 11 7.77 -29.70 -3.00
N LEU A 12 6.68 -28.95 -3.18
CA LEU A 12 6.06 -28.17 -2.11
C LEU A 12 4.92 -28.94 -1.48
N LYS A 13 4.99 -29.18 -0.17
CA LYS A 13 3.93 -29.85 0.59
C LYS A 13 3.00 -28.82 1.25
N LEU A 14 1.70 -28.99 1.01
CA LEU A 14 0.67 -28.15 1.63
C LEU A 14 0.64 -28.38 3.14
N ASN A 15 0.88 -27.31 3.91
CA ASN A 15 0.76 -27.39 5.38
C ASN A 15 -0.70 -27.18 5.79
N ILE A 16 -1.40 -28.29 6.04
CA ILE A 16 -2.82 -28.32 6.39
C ILE A 16 -3.12 -27.50 7.66
N GLN A 17 -2.25 -27.52 8.67
CA GLN A 17 -2.46 -26.79 9.92
C GLN A 17 -2.38 -25.27 9.75
N LYS A 18 -1.55 -24.81 8.81
CA LYS A 18 -1.42 -23.38 8.49
C LYS A 18 -2.40 -22.90 7.42
N THR A 19 -3.02 -23.84 6.70
CA THR A 19 -4.01 -23.51 5.67
C THR A 19 -5.34 -23.17 6.32
N LYS A 20 -5.91 -22.03 5.98
CA LYS A 20 -7.20 -21.57 6.49
C LYS A 20 -8.13 -21.29 5.32
N ILE A 21 -9.41 -21.46 5.54
CA ILE A 21 -10.44 -21.20 4.52
C ILE A 21 -11.22 -19.96 4.92
N MET A 22 -11.33 -19.04 3.99
CA MET A 22 -12.16 -17.85 4.14
C MET A 22 -13.28 -17.89 3.11
N VAL A 23 -14.52 -17.80 3.59
CA VAL A 23 -15.73 -17.86 2.75
C VAL A 23 -16.66 -16.70 3.06
N SER A 24 -17.30 -16.17 2.04
CA SER A 24 -18.30 -15.11 2.16
C SER A 24 -19.69 -15.62 2.48
N SER A 25 -19.94 -16.94 2.34
CA SER A 25 -21.20 -17.60 2.64
C SER A 25 -21.04 -18.61 3.79
N PRO A 26 -22.10 -18.95 4.55
CA PRO A 26 -22.03 -19.88 5.65
C PRO A 26 -21.81 -21.30 5.12
N ILE A 27 -20.55 -21.73 5.02
CA ILE A 27 -20.18 -23.14 4.76
C ILE A 27 -19.81 -23.77 6.08
N THR A 28 -20.43 -24.88 6.40
CA THR A 28 -20.36 -25.54 7.72
C THR A 28 -19.05 -26.27 7.96
N SER A 29 -18.45 -26.90 6.97
CA SER A 29 -17.13 -27.54 7.11
C SER A 29 -16.48 -27.83 5.77
N TRP A 30 -15.14 -27.71 5.73
CA TRP A 30 -14.30 -28.12 4.61
C TRP A 30 -13.25 -29.11 5.09
N GLN A 31 -13.03 -30.19 4.33
CA GLN A 31 -12.01 -31.17 4.62
C GLN A 31 -10.99 -31.29 3.49
N ILE A 32 -9.73 -31.39 3.86
CA ILE A 32 -8.62 -31.70 2.96
C ILE A 32 -7.92 -32.93 3.54
N ASP A 33 -7.84 -34.02 2.77
CA ASP A 33 -7.27 -35.31 3.18
C ASP A 33 -7.87 -35.82 4.52
N GLY A 34 -9.20 -35.73 4.68
CA GLY A 34 -9.91 -36.18 5.87
C GLY A 34 -9.72 -35.28 7.12
N LYS A 35 -8.96 -34.18 7.02
CA LYS A 35 -8.79 -33.22 8.10
C LYS A 35 -9.69 -32.01 7.90
N THR A 36 -10.44 -31.65 8.92
CA THR A 36 -11.29 -30.46 8.91
C THR A 36 -10.44 -29.19 8.95
N MET A 37 -10.74 -28.27 8.04
CA MET A 37 -10.03 -26.98 7.92
C MET A 37 -10.69 -25.93 8.79
N GLU A 38 -9.86 -25.06 9.39
CA GLU A 38 -10.33 -23.91 10.16
C GLU A 38 -10.91 -22.84 9.21
N THR A 39 -12.17 -22.48 9.45
CA THR A 39 -12.83 -21.39 8.73
C THR A 39 -12.62 -20.10 9.49
N VAL A 40 -12.10 -19.07 8.82
CA VAL A 40 -11.79 -17.77 9.42
C VAL A 40 -12.52 -16.64 8.69
N ARG A 41 -12.93 -15.62 9.44
CA ARG A 41 -13.52 -14.39 8.88
C ARG A 41 -12.47 -13.37 8.41
N ASN A 42 -11.27 -13.49 8.90
CA ASN A 42 -10.17 -12.63 8.49
C ASN A 42 -8.85 -13.41 8.55
N PHE A 43 -7.92 -13.02 7.71
CA PHE A 43 -6.62 -13.64 7.58
C PHE A 43 -5.54 -12.60 7.32
N ILE A 44 -4.33 -12.80 7.84
CA ILE A 44 -3.18 -11.93 7.55
C ILE A 44 -2.31 -12.64 6.51
N LEU A 45 -2.24 -12.08 5.31
CA LEU A 45 -1.42 -12.57 4.20
C LEU A 45 -0.40 -11.49 3.83
N GLY A 46 0.90 -11.84 3.85
CA GLY A 46 1.95 -10.89 3.51
C GLY A 46 1.95 -9.59 4.32
N GLY A 47 1.46 -9.63 5.57
CA GLY A 47 1.33 -8.45 6.42
C GLY A 47 0.05 -7.62 6.22
N SER A 48 -0.77 -7.94 5.23
CA SER A 48 -2.08 -7.31 4.99
C SER A 48 -3.23 -8.15 5.55
N LYS A 49 -4.18 -7.52 6.22
CA LYS A 49 -5.38 -8.17 6.76
C LYS A 49 -6.46 -8.22 5.69
N ILE A 50 -6.83 -9.43 5.28
CA ILE A 50 -7.91 -9.70 4.35
C ILE A 50 -9.15 -10.12 5.16
N THR A 51 -10.32 -9.62 4.81
CA THR A 51 -11.60 -9.93 5.44
C THR A 51 -12.55 -10.58 4.43
N ALA A 52 -13.42 -11.47 4.90
CA ALA A 52 -14.35 -12.21 4.04
C ALA A 52 -15.39 -11.30 3.34
N ASP A 53 -15.70 -10.16 3.93
CA ASP A 53 -16.60 -9.13 3.38
C ASP A 53 -15.91 -8.15 2.40
N GLY A 54 -14.58 -8.27 2.24
CA GLY A 54 -13.78 -7.38 1.40
C GLY A 54 -13.67 -5.94 1.94
N ASP A 55 -14.05 -5.68 3.21
CA ASP A 55 -13.94 -4.36 3.80
C ASP A 55 -12.51 -4.04 4.26
N CYS A 56 -11.89 -3.07 3.61
CA CYS A 56 -10.52 -2.66 3.90
C CYS A 56 -10.42 -1.59 5.00
N SER A 57 -11.53 -1.12 5.59
CA SER A 57 -11.55 -0.03 6.56
C SER A 57 -10.66 -0.29 7.78
N HIS A 58 -10.65 -1.53 8.28
CA HIS A 58 -9.81 -1.94 9.40
C HIS A 58 -8.32 -1.90 9.05
N GLU A 59 -7.98 -2.37 7.85
CA GLU A 59 -6.61 -2.39 7.36
C GLU A 59 -6.09 -0.97 7.13
N ILE A 60 -6.88 -0.12 6.49
CA ILE A 60 -6.54 1.30 6.31
C ILE A 60 -6.28 1.98 7.66
N LYS A 61 -7.17 1.79 8.65
CA LYS A 61 -6.96 2.34 10.00
C LYS A 61 -5.66 1.83 10.63
N ARG A 62 -5.35 0.54 10.48
CA ARG A 62 -4.12 -0.07 10.98
C ARG A 62 -2.88 0.58 10.37
N HIS A 63 -2.85 0.75 9.04
CA HIS A 63 -1.75 1.38 8.34
C HIS A 63 -1.58 2.87 8.67
N LEU A 64 -2.68 3.61 8.84
CA LEU A 64 -2.62 4.99 9.32
C LEU A 64 -2.02 5.09 10.74
N LEU A 65 -2.33 4.14 11.64
CA LEU A 65 -1.69 4.05 12.95
C LEU A 65 -0.20 3.72 12.88
N LEU A 66 0.19 2.81 11.98
CA LEU A 66 1.61 2.50 11.75
C LEU A 66 2.36 3.71 11.19
N GLY A 67 1.76 4.46 10.26
CA GLY A 67 2.30 5.70 9.74
C GLY A 67 2.48 6.76 10.84
N ARG A 68 1.51 6.90 11.75
CA ARG A 68 1.65 7.79 12.93
C ARG A 68 2.83 7.39 13.81
N LYS A 69 2.99 6.10 14.09
CA LYS A 69 4.14 5.58 14.86
C LYS A 69 5.45 5.84 14.14
N ALA A 70 5.51 5.64 12.82
CA ALA A 70 6.70 5.92 12.01
C ALA A 70 7.07 7.40 12.07
N LEU A 71 6.10 8.32 11.88
CA LEU A 71 6.34 9.75 11.99
C LEU A 71 6.82 10.17 13.39
N THR A 72 6.26 9.57 14.43
CA THR A 72 6.68 9.86 15.82
C THR A 72 8.13 9.45 16.08
N LYS A 73 8.60 8.35 15.47
CA LYS A 73 10.02 7.95 15.54
C LYS A 73 10.96 8.93 14.85
N LEU A 74 10.47 9.69 13.86
CA LEU A 74 11.22 10.73 13.17
C LEU A 74 11.21 12.09 13.88
N ASP A 75 10.52 12.21 14.99
CA ASP A 75 10.27 13.49 15.67
C ASP A 75 11.56 14.25 16.02
N SER A 76 12.62 13.55 16.44
CA SER A 76 13.94 14.15 16.72
C SER A 76 14.55 14.80 15.48
N ILE A 77 14.49 14.09 14.33
CA ILE A 77 15.01 14.56 13.04
C ILE A 77 14.15 15.74 12.54
N LEU A 78 12.82 15.60 12.60
CA LEU A 78 11.90 16.67 12.17
C LEU A 78 11.99 17.92 13.05
N LYS A 79 12.45 17.78 14.30
CA LYS A 79 12.70 18.89 15.24
C LYS A 79 14.01 19.62 14.97
N SER A 80 14.99 19.02 14.33
CA SER A 80 16.27 19.67 14.03
C SER A 80 16.07 20.95 13.20
N ARG A 81 16.81 21.99 13.54
CA ARG A 81 16.84 23.26 12.78
C ARG A 81 17.77 23.19 11.58
N ASP A 82 18.73 22.27 11.61
CA ASP A 82 19.75 22.12 10.56
C ASP A 82 19.19 21.47 9.28
N ILE A 83 18.02 20.85 9.38
CA ILE A 83 17.36 20.18 8.25
C ILE A 83 16.33 21.11 7.62
N THR A 84 16.47 21.32 6.32
CA THR A 84 15.58 22.21 5.55
C THR A 84 14.17 21.61 5.44
N LEU A 85 13.15 22.48 5.25
CA LEU A 85 11.77 22.06 5.10
C LEU A 85 11.57 21.08 3.93
N PRO A 86 12.13 21.29 2.72
CA PRO A 86 12.00 20.34 1.62
C PRO A 86 12.56 18.95 1.96
N THR A 87 13.70 18.89 2.67
CA THR A 87 14.28 17.61 3.11
C THR A 87 13.37 16.88 4.10
N LYS A 88 12.76 17.61 5.06
CA LYS A 88 11.78 17.03 6.00
C LYS A 88 10.56 16.49 5.27
N VAL A 89 10.03 17.21 4.29
CA VAL A 89 8.92 16.77 3.44
C VAL A 89 9.30 15.49 2.68
N HIS A 90 10.50 15.46 2.12
CA HIS A 90 11.02 14.29 1.41
C HIS A 90 11.12 13.07 2.35
N LEU A 91 11.64 13.25 3.57
CA LEU A 91 11.73 12.16 4.56
C LEU A 91 10.34 11.58 4.90
N VAL A 92 9.33 12.43 5.11
CA VAL A 92 7.96 11.96 5.35
C VAL A 92 7.45 11.13 4.17
N LYS A 93 7.67 11.60 2.94
CA LYS A 93 7.24 10.89 1.73
C LYS A 93 7.96 9.56 1.53
N VAL A 94 9.25 9.46 1.84
CA VAL A 94 10.04 8.25 1.60
C VAL A 94 9.92 7.24 2.74
N ILE A 95 9.70 7.68 3.98
CA ILE A 95 9.66 6.77 5.13
C ILE A 95 8.24 6.49 5.60
N VAL A 96 7.40 7.53 5.73
CA VAL A 96 6.05 7.38 6.33
C VAL A 96 5.03 6.91 5.31
N PHE A 97 5.02 7.49 4.11
CA PHE A 97 4.03 7.16 3.09
C PHE A 97 4.09 5.71 2.64
N PRO A 98 5.27 5.08 2.38
CA PRO A 98 5.33 3.66 2.03
C PRO A 98 4.76 2.74 3.12
N VAL A 99 4.93 3.07 4.40
CA VAL A 99 4.33 2.31 5.51
C VAL A 99 2.80 2.36 5.45
N VAL A 100 2.25 3.51 5.09
CA VAL A 100 0.79 3.69 4.97
C VAL A 100 0.25 3.06 3.69
N MET A 101 1.00 3.14 2.59
CA MET A 101 0.58 2.64 1.28
C MET A 101 0.79 1.13 1.08
N TYR A 102 1.46 0.45 2.00
CA TYR A 102 1.75 -0.97 1.86
C TYR A 102 0.47 -1.80 1.68
N GLY A 103 0.38 -2.52 0.56
CA GLY A 103 -0.78 -3.34 0.19
C GLY A 103 -1.99 -2.56 -0.31
N CYS A 104 -1.88 -1.23 -0.52
CA CYS A 104 -3.01 -0.39 -0.91
C CYS A 104 -3.57 -0.69 -2.32
N GLU A 105 -2.81 -1.37 -3.16
CA GLU A 105 -3.25 -1.83 -4.49
C GLU A 105 -4.45 -2.76 -4.42
N SER A 106 -4.56 -3.54 -3.34
CA SER A 106 -5.68 -4.47 -3.12
C SER A 106 -6.89 -3.81 -2.44
N TRP A 107 -6.77 -2.57 -1.95
CA TRP A 107 -7.83 -1.95 -1.16
C TRP A 107 -8.96 -1.39 -2.01
N THR A 108 -10.20 -1.65 -1.58
CA THR A 108 -11.38 -0.96 -2.08
C THR A 108 -11.62 0.28 -1.22
N ILE A 109 -11.04 1.41 -1.64
CA ILE A 109 -11.09 2.66 -0.88
C ILE A 109 -12.45 3.32 -1.10
N LYS A 110 -13.25 3.43 -0.03
CA LYS A 110 -14.54 4.13 -0.01
C LYS A 110 -14.30 5.62 0.27
N LYS A 111 -15.29 6.46 -0.03
CA LYS A 111 -15.19 7.92 0.18
C LYS A 111 -14.84 8.31 1.63
N ALA A 112 -15.34 7.55 2.60
CA ALA A 112 -15.02 7.77 4.02
C ALA A 112 -13.54 7.48 4.34
N GLU A 113 -12.92 6.52 3.68
CA GLU A 113 -11.50 6.21 3.83
C GLU A 113 -10.63 7.28 3.16
N CYS A 114 -11.03 7.84 2.01
CA CYS A 114 -10.35 8.99 1.41
C CYS A 114 -10.24 10.15 2.40
N TRP A 115 -11.34 10.47 3.09
CA TRP A 115 -11.32 11.51 4.13
C TRP A 115 -10.32 11.22 5.25
N ARG A 116 -10.21 9.97 5.69
CA ARG A 116 -9.25 9.56 6.74
C ARG A 116 -7.81 9.65 6.26
N ILE A 117 -7.54 9.24 5.01
CA ILE A 117 -6.22 9.31 4.40
C ILE A 117 -5.78 10.77 4.26
N ASN A 118 -6.65 11.63 3.76
CA ASN A 118 -6.38 13.06 3.59
C ASN A 118 -6.19 13.77 4.95
N ALA A 119 -6.99 13.41 5.96
CA ALA A 119 -6.82 13.92 7.32
C ALA A 119 -5.50 13.47 7.95
N PHE A 120 -5.05 12.24 7.68
CA PHE A 120 -3.74 11.75 8.12
C PHE A 120 -2.60 12.50 7.44
N GLU A 121 -2.68 12.71 6.12
CA GLU A 121 -1.68 13.48 5.37
C GLU A 121 -1.55 14.89 5.94
N LEU A 122 -2.67 15.58 6.14
CA LEU A 122 -2.69 16.91 6.74
C LEU A 122 -2.10 16.90 8.16
N TRP A 123 -2.41 15.88 8.96
CA TRP A 123 -1.83 15.72 10.30
C TRP A 123 -0.30 15.58 10.25
N CYS A 124 0.25 14.89 9.24
CA CYS A 124 1.70 14.81 9.04
C CYS A 124 2.30 16.20 8.80
N TRP A 125 1.66 16.99 7.96
CA TRP A 125 2.14 18.34 7.60
C TRP A 125 2.03 19.33 8.75
N VAL A 126 0.92 19.34 9.47
CA VAL A 126 0.74 20.14 10.68
C VAL A 126 1.83 19.85 11.70
N ARG A 127 2.12 18.57 11.93
CA ARG A 127 3.17 18.15 12.86
C ARG A 127 4.55 18.53 12.40
N LEU A 128 4.85 18.41 11.09
CA LEU A 128 6.11 18.79 10.49
C LEU A 128 6.36 20.30 10.60
N LEU A 129 5.36 21.12 10.32
CA LEU A 129 5.42 22.58 10.45
C LEU A 129 5.32 23.08 11.91
N ARG A 130 5.03 22.18 12.85
CA ARG A 130 4.80 22.51 14.27
C ARG A 130 3.75 23.60 14.46
N VAL A 131 2.71 23.57 13.65
CA VAL A 131 1.61 24.52 13.77
C VAL A 131 0.85 24.23 15.07
N PRO A 132 0.83 25.15 16.05
CA PRO A 132 0.02 24.95 17.24
C PRO A 132 -1.46 25.03 16.85
N TRP A 133 -2.30 24.24 17.51
CA TRP A 133 -3.75 24.21 17.25
C TRP A 133 -4.41 25.60 17.43
N THR A 134 -3.81 26.46 18.25
CA THR A 134 -4.24 27.84 18.50
C THR A 134 -4.00 28.78 17.31
N ALA A 135 -3.15 28.43 16.37
CA ALA A 135 -2.77 29.31 15.26
C ALA A 135 -3.87 29.50 14.21
N ARG A 136 -5.00 28.75 14.30
CA ARG A 136 -6.18 28.83 13.40
C ARG A 136 -5.82 28.90 11.91
N ARG A 137 -4.72 28.26 11.51
CA ARG A 137 -4.32 28.20 10.10
C ARG A 137 -5.26 27.29 9.30
N SER A 138 -5.62 27.72 8.09
CA SER A 138 -6.44 26.90 7.20
C SER A 138 -5.62 25.73 6.62
N ASN A 139 -6.30 24.63 6.32
CA ASN A 139 -5.67 23.46 5.67
C ASN A 139 -5.01 23.84 4.36
N GLN A 140 -5.63 24.71 3.58
CA GLN A 140 -5.08 25.20 2.32
C GLN A 140 -3.76 25.95 2.50
N SER A 141 -3.67 26.80 3.54
CA SER A 141 -2.43 27.52 3.88
C SER A 141 -1.28 26.55 4.19
N ILE A 142 -1.56 25.46 4.89
CA ILE A 142 -0.57 24.43 5.22
C ILE A 142 -0.12 23.69 3.95
N LEU A 143 -1.05 23.29 3.10
CA LEU A 143 -0.76 22.60 1.85
C LEU A 143 0.02 23.48 0.87
N ASN A 144 -0.29 24.77 0.80
CA ASN A 144 0.45 25.71 -0.05
C ASN A 144 1.91 25.88 0.41
N GLU A 145 2.15 25.93 1.71
CA GLU A 145 3.51 26.03 2.27
C GLU A 145 4.33 24.76 2.03
N ILE A 146 3.73 23.59 2.19
CA ILE A 146 4.39 22.30 1.95
C ILE A 146 4.58 22.04 0.47
N SER A 147 3.62 22.46 -0.37
CA SER A 147 3.59 22.19 -1.82
C SER A 147 3.94 20.73 -2.14
N PRO A 148 3.17 19.75 -1.65
CA PRO A 148 3.57 18.34 -1.67
C PRO A 148 3.70 17.74 -3.09
N GLY A 149 3.25 18.44 -4.12
CA GLY A 149 3.26 18.02 -5.52
C GLY A 149 2.26 16.90 -5.82
N CYS A 150 2.18 15.85 -5.00
CA CYS A 150 1.21 14.78 -5.11
C CYS A 150 0.69 14.41 -3.72
N SER A 151 -0.61 14.27 -3.58
CA SER A 151 -1.25 13.83 -2.33
C SER A 151 -1.02 12.34 -2.07
N LEU A 152 -1.12 11.92 -0.82
CA LEU A 152 -1.03 10.51 -0.42
C LEU A 152 -2.11 9.67 -1.11
N GLU A 153 -3.35 10.16 -1.19
CA GLU A 153 -4.43 9.53 -1.94
C GLU A 153 -4.08 9.38 -3.42
N GLY A 154 -3.54 10.43 -4.05
CA GLY A 154 -3.10 10.39 -5.44
C GLY A 154 -1.99 9.38 -5.70
N LEU A 155 -1.06 9.19 -4.74
CA LEU A 155 -0.03 8.15 -4.82
C LEU A 155 -0.63 6.75 -4.73
N MET A 156 -1.59 6.52 -3.83
CA MET A 156 -2.29 5.24 -3.70
C MET A 156 -3.06 4.89 -4.97
N LEU A 157 -3.75 5.86 -5.59
CA LEU A 157 -4.44 5.66 -6.85
C LEU A 157 -3.49 5.31 -8.00
N LYS A 158 -2.32 5.97 -8.07
CA LYS A 158 -1.27 5.63 -9.05
C LYS A 158 -0.77 4.21 -8.88
N LEU A 159 -0.49 3.77 -7.65
CA LEU A 159 -0.06 2.39 -7.36
C LEU A 159 -1.12 1.38 -7.74
N LYS A 160 -2.39 1.64 -7.42
CA LYS A 160 -3.51 0.78 -7.80
C LYS A 160 -3.65 0.67 -9.31
N TYR A 161 -3.58 1.80 -10.04
CA TYR A 161 -3.60 1.80 -11.49
C TYR A 161 -2.44 1.02 -12.09
N PHE A 162 -1.22 1.23 -11.58
CA PHE A 162 -0.02 0.53 -12.01
C PHE A 162 -0.12 -0.99 -11.77
N SER A 163 -0.58 -1.40 -10.59
CA SER A 163 -0.80 -2.82 -10.27
C SER A 163 -1.81 -3.45 -11.23
N HIS A 164 -2.92 -2.77 -11.49
CA HIS A 164 -3.94 -3.25 -12.42
C HIS A 164 -3.41 -3.39 -13.85
N MET A 165 -2.61 -2.43 -14.29
CA MET A 165 -1.98 -2.45 -15.61
C MET A 165 -0.96 -3.59 -15.76
N ILE A 166 -0.13 -3.85 -14.72
CA ILE A 166 0.84 -4.95 -14.73
C ILE A 166 0.16 -6.32 -14.79
N GLN A 167 -1.01 -6.47 -14.18
CA GLN A 167 -1.76 -7.74 -14.18
C GLN A 167 -2.35 -8.08 -15.56
N ARG A 168 -2.59 -7.10 -16.42
CA ARG A 168 -3.08 -7.33 -17.78
C ARG A 168 -1.92 -7.68 -18.70
N ALA A 169 -1.96 -8.89 -19.30
CA ALA A 169 -0.88 -9.39 -20.15
C ALA A 169 -0.73 -8.60 -21.47
N ASP A 170 -1.83 -8.09 -22.02
CA ASP A 170 -1.94 -7.65 -23.41
C ASP A 170 -1.87 -6.13 -23.63
N LEU A 171 -1.50 -5.35 -22.61
CA LEU A 171 -1.45 -3.89 -22.75
C LEU A 171 -0.10 -3.42 -23.31
N LEU A 172 -0.12 -2.66 -24.40
CA LEU A 172 1.03 -1.92 -24.96
C LEU A 172 1.72 -1.05 -23.92
N GLU A 173 0.95 -0.44 -23.00
CA GLU A 173 1.43 0.38 -21.90
C GLU A 173 2.36 -0.39 -20.96
N LYS A 174 2.08 -1.67 -20.69
CA LYS A 174 2.96 -2.54 -19.90
C LYS A 174 4.31 -2.72 -20.58
N SER A 175 4.32 -2.99 -21.89
CA SER A 175 5.53 -3.14 -22.69
C SER A 175 6.35 -1.85 -22.72
N LEU A 176 5.70 -0.70 -22.82
CA LEU A 176 6.36 0.60 -22.81
C LEU A 176 6.99 0.91 -21.42
N ILE A 177 6.27 0.67 -20.33
CA ILE A 177 6.75 0.96 -18.96
C ILE A 177 7.82 -0.02 -18.52
N THR A 178 7.69 -1.31 -18.85
CA THR A 178 8.70 -2.33 -18.51
C THR A 178 9.92 -2.30 -19.44
N GLY A 179 9.89 -1.50 -20.51
CA GLY A 179 10.95 -1.42 -21.51
C GLY A 179 11.13 -2.69 -22.33
N LYS A 180 10.18 -3.61 -22.28
CA LYS A 180 10.16 -4.84 -23.10
C LYS A 180 9.59 -4.53 -24.48
N ILE A 181 10.36 -3.83 -25.30
CA ILE A 181 10.05 -3.68 -26.71
C ILE A 181 10.69 -4.89 -27.40
N GLU A 182 9.88 -5.78 -27.93
CA GLU A 182 10.36 -6.84 -28.82
C GLU A 182 10.85 -6.20 -30.12
N GLY A 183 12.15 -6.09 -30.25
CA GLY A 183 12.80 -5.57 -31.43
C GLY A 183 14.29 -5.91 -31.41
N ARG A 184 14.83 -6.42 -32.52
CA ARG A 184 16.26 -6.60 -32.71
C ARG A 184 16.96 -5.24 -32.49
N ARG A 185 17.76 -5.11 -31.42
CA ARG A 185 18.61 -3.94 -31.20
C ARG A 185 19.54 -3.79 -32.40
N ARG A 186 19.36 -2.74 -33.20
CA ARG A 186 20.37 -2.34 -34.17
C ARG A 186 21.60 -1.88 -33.40
N ARG A 187 22.78 -2.46 -33.75
CA ARG A 187 24.08 -2.00 -33.22
C ARG A 187 24.19 -0.49 -33.45
N GLY A 188 24.34 0.31 -32.36
CA GLY A 188 24.63 1.75 -32.45
C GLY A 188 23.67 2.71 -31.74
N TRP A 189 22.62 2.25 -31.06
CA TRP A 189 21.74 3.16 -30.32
C TRP A 189 22.24 3.39 -28.88
N GLN A 190 22.40 4.68 -28.54
CA GLN A 190 22.77 5.10 -27.21
C GLN A 190 21.71 4.67 -26.18
N ARG A 191 22.15 4.26 -24.97
CA ARG A 191 21.27 4.02 -23.85
C ARG A 191 20.54 5.31 -23.48
N MET A 192 19.23 5.36 -23.60
CA MET A 192 18.44 6.40 -22.91
C MET A 192 18.60 6.20 -21.40
N ARG A 193 19.16 7.20 -20.72
CA ARG A 193 19.15 7.32 -19.26
C ARG A 193 17.88 8.08 -18.89
N TRP A 194 17.10 7.46 -18.04
CA TRP A 194 15.96 8.09 -17.37
C TRP A 194 16.44 8.78 -16.10
#